data_257e489c661e36f597aaafb36075efd3
#
_entry.id   257e489c661e36f597aaafb36075efd3
#
_cell.length_a   1.000
_cell.length_b   1.000
_cell.length_c   1.000
_cell.angle_alpha   90.00
_cell.angle_beta   90.00
_cell.angle_gamma   90.00
#
_symmetry.space_group_name_H-M   'P 1'
#
loop_
_entity.id
_entity.type
_entity.pdbx_description
1 polymer ?
#
loop_
_entity_poly.entity_id
_entity_poly.type
_entity_poly.pdbx_seq_one_letter_code
_entity_poly.pdbx_strand_id
1 'polypeptide(L)'
;MKKLNFLLWATLVSLNSTAYAEVKSFTPHFPKFYSSATTRKADNQFYALGEAKFLNGVAVPFYGITAQNPIEDGLLFKLDAQHAKQLKLLALPEVGVVLVPRNWQDIQANAGANGTGFALIMSPDQKQAIKLYDSSFCVGCGLPNATLYFPELLKESLENEYGGFKDPKNLINIVHPSKKVAFFSYQIPQVNNKTHGIAKYDDEDTFNYKEIQVTLDKSQQSLVGPILNFYNATH
;
A
#
# COMPACT_ATOMS: atom_id res chain seq x y z
N MET A 1 22.12 -35.41 -67.05
CA MET A 1 22.44 -34.73 -65.78
C MET A 1 21.12 -34.18 -65.18
N LYS A 2 20.50 -34.88 -64.22
CA LYS A 2 19.23 -34.45 -63.58
C LYS A 2 19.60 -33.74 -62.28
N LYS A 3 19.15 -32.44 -62.19
CA LYS A 3 19.30 -31.64 -60.95
C LYS A 3 18.14 -31.99 -60.02
N LEU A 4 18.47 -32.51 -58.85
CA LEU A 4 17.56 -32.82 -57.76
C LEU A 4 17.40 -31.56 -56.90
N ASN A 5 16.21 -30.95 -56.92
CA ASN A 5 15.87 -29.86 -56.03
C ASN A 5 15.39 -30.42 -54.69
N PHE A 6 16.18 -30.21 -53.64
CA PHE A 6 15.78 -30.45 -52.26
C PHE A 6 14.97 -29.25 -51.76
N LEU A 7 13.68 -29.42 -51.58
CA LEU A 7 12.84 -28.45 -50.84
C LEU A 7 13.02 -28.73 -49.34
N LEU A 8 13.71 -27.83 -48.64
CA LEU A 8 13.75 -27.81 -47.19
C LEU A 8 12.43 -27.24 -46.67
N TRP A 9 11.61 -28.07 -46.05
CA TRP A 9 10.46 -27.63 -45.25
C TRP A 9 10.97 -27.22 -43.88
N ALA A 10 11.07 -25.90 -43.62
CA ALA A 10 11.29 -25.38 -42.28
C ALA A 10 9.94 -25.39 -41.54
N THR A 11 9.72 -26.37 -40.68
CA THR A 11 8.63 -26.37 -39.70
C THR A 11 8.94 -25.32 -38.65
N LEU A 12 8.25 -24.16 -38.72
CA LEU A 12 8.18 -23.21 -37.63
C LEU A 12 7.42 -23.88 -36.47
N VAL A 13 8.14 -24.38 -35.49
CA VAL A 13 7.58 -24.71 -34.18
C VAL A 13 7.37 -23.36 -33.46
N SER A 14 6.16 -22.83 -33.49
CA SER A 14 5.76 -21.71 -32.64
C SER A 14 5.75 -22.23 -31.18
N LEU A 15 6.80 -21.92 -30.45
CA LEU A 15 6.83 -22.05 -28.99
C LEU A 15 5.80 -21.03 -28.45
N ASN A 16 4.57 -21.45 -28.28
CA ASN A 16 3.60 -20.74 -27.45
C ASN A 16 4.12 -20.85 -26.01
N SER A 17 4.93 -19.89 -25.58
CA SER A 17 5.19 -19.67 -24.17
C SER A 17 3.90 -19.12 -23.56
N THR A 18 3.04 -20.00 -23.05
CA THR A 18 1.97 -19.59 -22.14
C THR A 18 2.65 -18.98 -20.93
N ALA A 19 2.60 -17.66 -20.84
CA ALA A 19 3.01 -16.97 -19.62
C ALA A 19 1.99 -17.34 -18.54
N TYR A 20 2.33 -18.34 -17.71
CA TYR A 20 1.52 -18.66 -16.55
C TYR A 20 1.64 -17.53 -15.54
N ALA A 21 0.50 -17.10 -14.98
CA ALA A 21 0.45 -16.16 -13.90
C ALA A 21 1.29 -16.64 -12.71
N GLU A 22 2.30 -15.86 -12.33
CA GLU A 22 3.29 -16.26 -11.31
C GLU A 22 2.73 -16.06 -9.90
N VAL A 23 2.88 -17.09 -9.05
CA VAL A 23 2.64 -16.96 -7.61
C VAL A 23 3.95 -16.72 -6.89
N LYS A 24 4.12 -15.54 -6.32
CA LYS A 24 5.34 -15.12 -5.61
C LYS A 24 5.27 -15.46 -4.13
N SER A 25 6.40 -15.87 -3.57
CA SER A 25 6.52 -16.06 -2.13
C SER A 25 6.77 -14.72 -1.44
N PHE A 26 6.03 -14.47 -0.36
CA PHE A 26 6.25 -13.29 0.47
C PHE A 26 7.64 -13.32 1.11
N THR A 27 8.30 -12.17 1.08
CA THR A 27 9.57 -11.95 1.77
C THR A 27 9.54 -10.58 2.44
N PRO A 28 9.63 -10.51 3.79
CA PRO A 28 9.66 -9.24 4.51
C PRO A 28 10.87 -8.41 4.11
N HIS A 29 10.64 -7.18 3.69
CA HIS A 29 11.70 -6.22 3.40
C HIS A 29 11.28 -4.83 3.83
N PHE A 30 12.26 -4.01 4.19
CA PHE A 30 12.02 -2.61 4.49
C PHE A 30 11.79 -1.84 3.18
N PRO A 31 10.71 -1.05 3.09
CA PRO A 31 10.42 -0.30 1.88
C PRO A 31 11.50 0.76 1.63
N LYS A 32 11.73 1.08 0.36
CA LYS A 32 12.67 2.12 -0.07
C LYS A 32 11.99 3.04 -1.06
N PHE A 33 12.38 4.30 -1.09
CA PHE A 33 11.96 5.20 -2.14
C PHE A 33 12.39 4.67 -3.52
N TYR A 34 11.49 4.78 -4.48
CA TYR A 34 11.82 4.43 -5.86
C TYR A 34 12.78 5.48 -6.43
N SER A 35 13.97 5.05 -6.85
CA SER A 35 14.94 5.86 -7.57
C SER A 35 14.74 5.74 -9.08
N SER A 36 13.54 6.02 -9.61
CA SER A 36 13.42 6.06 -11.06
C SER A 36 13.71 7.47 -11.56
N ALA A 37 14.45 7.58 -12.67
CA ALA A 37 14.73 8.86 -13.34
C ALA A 37 13.45 9.56 -13.83
N THR A 38 12.31 8.88 -13.82
CA THR A 38 11.00 9.37 -14.20
C THR A 38 10.08 9.72 -13.02
N THR A 39 10.34 9.19 -11.83
CA THR A 39 9.72 9.71 -10.61
C THR A 39 10.51 10.96 -10.23
N ARG A 40 10.03 12.14 -10.62
CA ARG A 40 10.41 13.35 -9.92
C ARG A 40 10.28 13.02 -8.42
N LYS A 41 11.39 13.19 -7.66
CA LYS A 41 11.25 13.54 -6.26
C LYS A 41 10.17 14.60 -6.29
N ALA A 42 8.94 14.29 -5.88
CA ALA A 42 7.96 15.33 -5.75
C ALA A 42 8.65 16.32 -4.84
N ASP A 43 8.95 17.50 -5.33
CA ASP A 43 9.42 18.57 -4.48
C ASP A 43 8.34 18.61 -3.41
N ASN A 44 8.69 18.14 -2.20
CA ASN A 44 7.75 17.89 -1.11
C ASN A 44 7.20 19.23 -0.61
N GLN A 45 6.56 19.95 -1.51
CA GLN A 45 5.87 21.17 -1.20
C GLN A 45 4.56 20.78 -0.51
N PHE A 46 4.68 20.64 0.82
CA PHE A 46 3.49 20.50 1.64
C PHE A 46 2.82 21.85 1.76
N TYR A 47 1.56 21.87 1.37
CA TYR A 47 0.66 22.98 1.67
C TYR A 47 0.14 22.79 3.08
N ALA A 48 0.31 23.82 3.94
CA ALA A 48 -0.37 23.86 5.22
C ALA A 48 -1.87 24.10 4.97
N LEU A 49 -2.69 23.09 5.28
CA LEU A 49 -4.15 23.14 5.13
C LEU A 49 -4.84 23.60 6.43
N GLY A 50 -4.07 23.99 7.45
CA GLY A 50 -4.56 24.41 8.75
C GLY A 50 -4.51 23.29 9.80
N GLU A 51 -5.63 23.08 10.50
CA GLU A 51 -5.78 22.03 11.51
C GLU A 51 -6.94 21.11 11.14
N ALA A 52 -6.70 19.80 11.26
CA ALA A 52 -7.76 18.81 11.19
C ALA A 52 -8.36 18.59 12.59
N LYS A 53 -9.67 18.82 12.72
CA LYS A 53 -10.41 18.63 13.97
C LYS A 53 -11.07 17.27 14.02
N PHE A 54 -10.88 16.58 15.13
CA PHE A 54 -11.47 15.27 15.40
C PHE A 54 -12.78 15.43 16.20
N LEU A 55 -13.60 14.37 16.21
CA LEU A 55 -14.93 14.34 16.83
C LEU A 55 -14.93 14.80 18.31
N ASN A 56 -13.85 14.55 19.04
CA ASN A 56 -13.70 14.94 20.45
C ASN A 56 -13.05 16.32 20.66
N GLY A 57 -12.98 17.16 19.61
CA GLY A 57 -12.43 18.51 19.68
C GLY A 57 -10.90 18.58 19.67
N VAL A 58 -10.21 17.44 19.66
CA VAL A 58 -8.75 17.40 19.49
C VAL A 58 -8.38 17.78 18.06
N ALA A 59 -7.31 18.54 17.88
CA ALA A 59 -6.82 18.94 16.56
C ALA A 59 -5.36 18.57 16.35
N VAL A 60 -4.99 18.34 15.10
CA VAL A 60 -3.60 18.11 14.66
C VAL A 60 -3.28 19.01 13.47
N PRO A 61 -2.00 19.38 13.25
CA PRO A 61 -1.59 20.04 12.02
C PRO A 61 -1.98 19.21 10.80
N PHE A 62 -2.51 19.89 9.79
CA PHE A 62 -2.98 19.26 8.57
C PHE A 62 -2.21 19.79 7.36
N TYR A 63 -1.71 18.89 6.55
CA TYR A 63 -0.94 19.19 5.35
C TYR A 63 -1.42 18.35 4.17
N GLY A 64 -1.23 18.88 2.96
CA GLY A 64 -1.53 18.16 1.72
C GLY A 64 -0.44 18.34 0.68
N ILE A 65 -0.37 17.44 -0.28
CA ILE A 65 0.47 17.59 -1.49
C ILE A 65 -0.18 18.60 -2.46
N THR A 66 -1.49 18.77 -2.39
CA THR A 66 -2.24 19.80 -3.08
C THR A 66 -2.77 20.83 -2.08
N ALA A 67 -3.06 22.05 -2.56
CA ALA A 67 -3.66 23.09 -1.72
C ALA A 67 -5.15 22.84 -1.39
N GLN A 68 -5.72 21.77 -1.90
CA GLN A 68 -7.12 21.41 -1.71
C GLN A 68 -7.30 20.68 -0.38
N ASN A 69 -8.21 21.17 0.47
CA ASN A 69 -8.60 20.48 1.70
C ASN A 69 -9.67 19.43 1.38
N PRO A 70 -9.37 18.11 1.51
CA PRO A 70 -10.37 17.07 1.26
C PRO A 70 -11.32 16.81 2.44
N ILE A 71 -11.17 17.55 3.57
CA ILE A 71 -11.95 17.37 4.79
C ILE A 71 -12.72 18.68 5.07
N GLU A 72 -13.98 18.76 4.66
CA GLU A 72 -14.80 19.96 4.88
C GLU A 72 -15.48 19.95 6.26
N ASP A 73 -15.98 18.81 6.73
CA ASP A 73 -16.84 18.70 7.93
C ASP A 73 -16.14 18.13 9.18
N GLY A 74 -14.80 18.03 9.15
CA GLY A 74 -14.05 17.40 10.23
C GLY A 74 -14.02 15.87 10.15
N LEU A 75 -13.40 15.24 11.14
CA LEU A 75 -13.16 13.79 11.15
C LEU A 75 -14.04 13.10 12.17
N LEU A 76 -14.84 12.13 11.73
CA LEU A 76 -15.69 11.29 12.57
C LEU A 76 -14.84 10.22 13.33
N PHE A 77 -13.73 10.62 13.89
CA PHE A 77 -12.81 9.79 14.65
C PHE A 77 -12.41 10.50 15.95
N LYS A 78 -12.25 9.76 17.04
CA LYS A 78 -11.74 10.30 18.30
C LYS A 78 -10.25 10.02 18.42
N LEU A 79 -9.45 11.08 18.55
CA LEU A 79 -8.01 10.97 18.75
C LEU A 79 -7.65 11.35 20.19
N ASP A 80 -6.85 10.51 20.84
CA ASP A 80 -6.30 10.83 22.17
C ASP A 80 -5.39 12.06 22.10
N ALA A 81 -5.54 12.98 23.08
CA ALA A 81 -4.80 14.25 23.10
C ALA A 81 -3.28 14.07 23.25
N GLN A 82 -2.80 12.99 23.88
CA GLN A 82 -1.37 12.73 24.00
C GLN A 82 -0.78 12.25 22.67
N HIS A 83 -1.52 11.40 21.95
CA HIS A 83 -1.10 10.96 20.60
C HIS A 83 -1.16 12.13 19.62
N ALA A 84 -2.17 13.00 19.71
CA ALA A 84 -2.31 14.18 18.84
C ALA A 84 -1.08 15.11 18.88
N LYS A 85 -0.41 15.23 20.04
CA LYS A 85 0.82 16.04 20.17
C LYS A 85 1.97 15.51 19.31
N GLN A 86 1.95 14.22 18.98
CA GLN A 86 3.01 13.53 18.26
C GLN A 86 2.67 13.29 16.78
N LEU A 87 1.41 13.55 16.38
CA LEU A 87 0.90 13.24 15.05
C LEU A 87 0.56 14.50 14.27
N LYS A 88 0.55 14.39 12.97
CA LYS A 88 -0.06 15.31 12.00
C LYS A 88 -0.89 14.49 11.02
N LEU A 89 -1.82 15.15 10.33
CA LEU A 89 -2.59 14.57 9.24
C LEU A 89 -1.96 14.95 7.91
N LEU A 90 -1.91 13.99 6.98
CA LEU A 90 -1.52 14.22 5.59
C LEU A 90 -2.67 13.86 4.67
N ALA A 91 -2.97 14.73 3.69
CA ALA A 91 -3.79 14.41 2.53
C ALA A 91 -2.89 14.06 1.36
N LEU A 92 -3.05 12.84 0.83
CA LEU A 92 -2.22 12.28 -0.22
C LEU A 92 -3.09 11.88 -1.41
N PRO A 93 -2.66 12.13 -2.65
CA PRO A 93 -3.41 11.75 -3.84
C PRO A 93 -3.73 10.25 -3.85
N GLU A 94 -4.93 9.90 -4.24
CA GLU A 94 -5.47 8.55 -4.46
C GLU A 94 -5.47 7.63 -3.23
N VAL A 95 -4.62 7.86 -2.23
CA VAL A 95 -4.58 7.06 -0.99
C VAL A 95 -5.27 7.72 0.20
N GLY A 96 -5.83 8.93 0.01
CA GLY A 96 -6.64 9.61 1.02
C GLY A 96 -5.84 10.25 2.16
N VAL A 97 -6.40 10.26 3.37
CA VAL A 97 -5.83 10.92 4.54
C VAL A 97 -5.18 9.90 5.49
N VAL A 98 -4.05 10.26 6.06
CA VAL A 98 -3.31 9.40 6.99
C VAL A 98 -2.71 10.17 8.15
N LEU A 99 -2.77 9.60 9.36
CA LEU A 99 -2.01 10.09 10.50
C LEU A 99 -0.56 9.62 10.41
N VAL A 100 0.38 10.54 10.59
CA VAL A 100 1.82 10.24 10.58
C VAL A 100 2.53 10.95 11.73
N PRO A 101 3.71 10.49 12.19
CA PRO A 101 4.52 11.22 13.16
C PRO A 101 4.82 12.64 12.69
N ARG A 102 4.69 13.60 13.60
CA ARG A 102 4.71 15.05 13.29
C ARG A 102 5.97 15.52 12.58
N ASN A 103 7.12 14.94 12.90
CA ASN A 103 8.43 15.33 12.36
C ASN A 103 8.81 14.61 11.06
N TRP A 104 7.95 13.71 10.52
CA TRP A 104 8.27 13.03 9.27
C TRP A 104 7.91 13.91 8.07
N GLN A 105 8.89 14.12 7.17
CA GLN A 105 8.76 14.99 6.01
C GLN A 105 9.16 14.30 4.70
N ASP A 106 9.83 13.15 4.80
CA ASP A 106 10.27 12.40 3.61
C ASP A 106 9.09 11.59 3.08
N ILE A 107 8.52 12.04 1.96
CA ILE A 107 7.34 11.43 1.35
C ILE A 107 7.57 11.22 -0.13
N GLN A 108 7.14 10.07 -0.60
CA GLN A 108 6.93 9.77 -2.02
C GLN A 108 5.47 9.34 -2.18
N ALA A 109 4.70 10.08 -2.94
CA ALA A 109 3.33 9.74 -3.30
C ALA A 109 3.19 9.76 -4.82
N ASN A 110 2.52 8.75 -5.36
CA ASN A 110 2.31 8.58 -6.79
C ASN A 110 0.85 8.18 -7.05
N ALA A 111 0.30 8.74 -8.11
CA ALA A 111 -0.99 8.35 -8.67
C ALA A 111 -0.76 7.73 -10.05
N GLY A 112 -1.34 6.56 -10.29
CA GLY A 112 -1.36 5.91 -11.59
C GLY A 112 -2.44 6.51 -12.48
N ALA A 113 -2.30 6.38 -13.79
CA ALA A 113 -3.30 6.85 -14.76
C ALA A 113 -4.66 6.15 -14.61
N ASN A 114 -4.70 4.99 -13.98
CA ASN A 114 -5.88 4.20 -13.66
C ASN A 114 -6.44 4.47 -12.26
N GLY A 115 -6.00 5.54 -11.57
CA GLY A 115 -6.42 5.90 -10.22
C GLY A 115 -5.71 5.14 -9.10
N THR A 116 -4.82 4.18 -9.40
CA THR A 116 -4.03 3.53 -8.34
C THR A 116 -3.20 4.54 -7.56
N GLY A 117 -3.24 4.43 -6.24
CA GLY A 117 -2.48 5.27 -5.32
C GLY A 117 -1.38 4.51 -4.59
N PHE A 118 -0.27 5.17 -4.41
CA PHE A 118 0.83 4.67 -3.58
C PHE A 118 1.45 5.82 -2.79
N ALA A 119 1.70 5.62 -1.51
CA ALA A 119 2.49 6.54 -0.71
C ALA A 119 3.47 5.80 0.21
N LEU A 120 4.66 6.36 0.33
CA LEU A 120 5.67 5.94 1.28
C LEU A 120 6.14 7.17 2.06
N ILE A 121 5.94 7.16 3.37
CA ILE A 121 6.36 8.19 4.29
C ILE A 121 7.42 7.59 5.21
N MET A 122 8.57 8.24 5.32
CA MET A 122 9.69 7.70 6.09
C MET A 122 10.12 8.67 7.19
N SER A 123 10.67 8.07 8.26
CA SER A 123 11.37 8.84 9.30
C SER A 123 12.62 9.54 8.73
N PRO A 124 13.11 10.62 9.37
CA PRO A 124 14.31 11.33 8.91
C PRO A 124 15.56 10.44 8.79
N ASP A 125 15.67 9.40 9.61
CA ASP A 125 16.75 8.41 9.57
C ASP A 125 16.48 7.22 8.62
N GLN A 126 15.31 7.21 7.96
CA GLN A 126 14.84 6.18 7.02
C GLN A 126 14.82 4.74 7.58
N LYS A 127 14.62 4.60 8.90
CA LYS A 127 14.51 3.28 9.57
C LYS A 127 13.09 2.91 9.96
N GLN A 128 12.16 3.84 9.83
CA GLN A 128 10.75 3.67 10.11
C GLN A 128 9.95 4.16 8.90
N ALA A 129 8.80 3.55 8.65
CA ALA A 129 8.01 3.86 7.46
C ALA A 129 6.50 3.66 7.67
N ILE A 130 5.71 4.45 6.95
CA ILE A 130 4.29 4.19 6.70
C ILE A 130 4.13 4.07 5.19
N LYS A 131 3.60 2.94 4.74
CA LYS A 131 3.33 2.66 3.33
C LYS A 131 1.83 2.52 3.15
N LEU A 132 1.28 3.16 2.11
CA LEU A 132 -0.11 3.04 1.70
C LEU A 132 -0.19 2.58 0.25
N TYR A 133 -1.24 1.84 -0.04
CA TYR A 133 -1.59 1.42 -1.39
C TYR A 133 -3.11 1.40 -1.53
N ASP A 134 -3.60 1.89 -2.68
CA ASP A 134 -4.98 1.81 -3.12
C ASP A 134 -4.99 1.37 -4.58
N SER A 135 -5.64 0.26 -4.90
CA SER A 135 -5.75 -0.22 -6.28
C SER A 135 -6.79 0.54 -7.09
N SER A 136 -7.64 1.34 -6.43
CA SER A 136 -8.78 1.99 -7.06
C SER A 136 -9.59 0.96 -7.90
N PHE A 137 -9.93 1.28 -9.14
CA PHE A 137 -10.67 0.41 -10.05
C PHE A 137 -9.80 -0.58 -10.83
N CYS A 138 -8.51 -0.68 -10.54
CA CYS A 138 -7.60 -1.59 -11.23
C CYS A 138 -7.63 -2.99 -10.60
N VAL A 139 -8.51 -3.87 -11.06
CA VAL A 139 -8.64 -5.25 -10.57
C VAL A 139 -7.30 -5.99 -10.60
N GLY A 140 -6.62 -5.99 -11.75
CA GLY A 140 -5.30 -6.64 -11.90
C GLY A 140 -4.18 -6.00 -11.07
N CYS A 141 -4.40 -4.78 -10.52
CA CYS A 141 -3.47 -4.15 -9.59
C CYS A 141 -3.77 -4.54 -8.13
N GLY A 142 -5.04 -4.77 -7.80
CA GLY A 142 -5.51 -5.05 -6.44
C GLY A 142 -5.53 -6.53 -6.10
N LEU A 143 -6.19 -7.32 -6.94
CA LEU A 143 -6.48 -8.73 -6.67
C LEU A 143 -5.21 -9.57 -6.37
N PRO A 144 -4.11 -9.48 -7.14
CA PRO A 144 -2.90 -10.24 -6.81
C PRO A 144 -2.27 -9.83 -5.48
N ASN A 145 -2.33 -8.55 -5.09
CA ASN A 145 -1.81 -8.08 -3.80
C ASN A 145 -2.69 -8.57 -2.63
N ALA A 146 -4.00 -8.62 -2.83
CA ALA A 146 -4.95 -9.09 -1.83
C ALA A 146 -4.74 -10.58 -1.48
N THR A 147 -4.27 -11.41 -2.42
CA THR A 147 -4.09 -12.85 -2.22
C THR A 147 -3.16 -13.22 -1.06
N LEU A 148 -2.25 -12.31 -0.68
CA LEU A 148 -1.34 -12.52 0.44
C LEU A 148 -2.11 -12.58 1.77
N TYR A 149 -3.14 -11.78 1.90
CA TYR A 149 -3.93 -11.63 3.12
C TYR A 149 -5.27 -12.38 3.06
N PHE A 150 -5.77 -12.65 1.85
CA PHE A 150 -7.01 -13.33 1.55
C PHE A 150 -6.75 -14.48 0.57
N PRO A 151 -6.26 -15.63 1.07
CA PRO A 151 -5.81 -16.74 0.21
C PRO A 151 -6.90 -17.32 -0.70
N GLU A 152 -8.18 -17.16 -0.32
CA GLU A 152 -9.34 -17.58 -1.11
C GLU A 152 -9.42 -16.86 -2.47
N LEU A 153 -8.89 -15.64 -2.57
CA LEU A 153 -8.86 -14.84 -3.80
C LEU A 153 -7.84 -15.35 -4.82
N LEU A 154 -6.92 -16.22 -4.40
CA LEU A 154 -5.82 -16.65 -5.28
C LEU A 154 -6.31 -17.41 -6.51
N LYS A 155 -7.35 -18.22 -6.37
CA LYS A 155 -7.91 -18.97 -7.49
C LYS A 155 -8.40 -18.02 -8.58
N GLU A 156 -9.22 -17.04 -8.21
CA GLU A 156 -9.73 -16.03 -9.13
C GLU A 156 -8.61 -15.21 -9.78
N SER A 157 -7.59 -14.82 -8.99
CA SER A 157 -6.44 -14.06 -9.51
C SER A 157 -5.65 -14.85 -10.57
N LEU A 158 -5.53 -16.16 -10.39
CA LEU A 158 -4.85 -17.03 -11.35
C LEU A 158 -5.69 -17.29 -12.60
N GLU A 159 -7.01 -17.47 -12.46
CA GLU A 159 -7.94 -17.64 -13.58
C GLU A 159 -7.97 -16.41 -14.50
N ASN A 160 -7.72 -15.22 -13.94
CA ASN A 160 -7.59 -13.97 -14.67
C ASN A 160 -6.14 -13.62 -15.07
N GLU A 161 -5.19 -14.52 -14.90
CA GLU A 161 -3.78 -14.36 -15.27
C GLU A 161 -3.06 -13.19 -14.55
N TYR A 162 -3.55 -12.77 -13.37
CA TYR A 162 -2.92 -11.68 -12.60
C TYR A 162 -1.77 -12.16 -11.68
N GLY A 163 -1.68 -13.47 -11.40
CA GLY A 163 -0.72 -14.00 -10.44
C GLY A 163 -1.14 -13.80 -8.98
N GLY A 164 -0.19 -13.71 -8.08
CA GLY A 164 -0.50 -13.49 -6.68
C GLY A 164 0.67 -13.71 -5.72
N PHE A 165 0.36 -13.68 -4.42
CA PHE A 165 1.33 -13.90 -3.37
C PHE A 165 0.87 -15.01 -2.41
N LYS A 166 1.83 -15.72 -1.84
CA LYS A 166 1.65 -16.69 -0.76
C LYS A 166 2.71 -16.48 0.32
N ASP A 167 2.39 -16.88 1.53
CA ASP A 167 3.35 -16.95 2.64
C ASP A 167 3.61 -18.41 3.07
N PRO A 168 4.40 -19.19 2.29
CA PRO A 168 4.66 -20.59 2.59
C PRO A 168 5.51 -20.82 3.84
N LYS A 169 6.12 -19.75 4.37
CA LYS A 169 6.98 -19.78 5.57
C LYS A 169 6.26 -19.30 6.82
N ASN A 170 4.99 -18.91 6.72
CA ASN A 170 4.19 -18.36 7.83
C ASN A 170 4.89 -17.18 8.54
N LEU A 171 5.42 -16.25 7.74
CA LEU A 171 6.13 -15.06 8.25
C LEU A 171 5.17 -13.96 8.69
N ILE A 172 3.91 -14.00 8.23
CA ILE A 172 2.87 -13.02 8.54
C ILE A 172 1.89 -13.61 9.54
N ASN A 173 1.66 -12.89 10.63
CA ASN A 173 0.51 -13.18 11.50
C ASN A 173 -0.69 -12.39 10.99
N ILE A 174 -1.79 -13.06 10.68
CA ILE A 174 -3.01 -12.46 10.14
C ILE A 174 -4.18 -12.78 11.06
N VAL A 175 -5.03 -11.77 11.30
CA VAL A 175 -6.32 -11.91 12.00
C VAL A 175 -7.38 -11.23 11.12
N HIS A 176 -8.47 -11.93 10.84
CA HIS A 176 -9.59 -11.42 10.07
C HIS A 176 -10.75 -11.01 10.99
N PRO A 177 -10.93 -9.69 11.28
CA PRO A 177 -12.12 -9.23 12.01
C PRO A 177 -13.40 -9.34 11.16
N SER A 178 -13.26 -9.37 9.83
CA SER A 178 -14.34 -9.67 8.88
C SER A 178 -13.77 -10.36 7.64
N LYS A 179 -14.65 -10.84 6.76
CA LYS A 179 -14.22 -11.51 5.52
C LYS A 179 -13.38 -10.64 4.60
N LYS A 180 -13.63 -9.33 4.60
CA LYS A 180 -12.99 -8.36 3.68
C LYS A 180 -11.91 -7.50 4.38
N VAL A 181 -11.56 -7.79 5.64
CA VAL A 181 -10.57 -7.02 6.41
C VAL A 181 -9.59 -7.97 7.08
N ALA A 182 -8.32 -7.73 6.92
CA ALA A 182 -7.22 -8.44 7.56
C ALA A 182 -6.34 -7.46 8.35
N PHE A 183 -6.14 -7.74 9.63
CA PHE A 183 -5.09 -7.11 10.43
C PHE A 183 -3.88 -8.03 10.40
N PHE A 184 -2.72 -7.48 10.13
CA PHE A 184 -1.53 -8.30 10.00
C PHE A 184 -0.30 -7.70 10.68
N SER A 185 0.68 -8.58 10.94
CA SER A 185 1.99 -8.13 11.39
C SER A 185 3.09 -9.11 11.00
N TYR A 186 4.29 -8.59 10.74
CA TYR A 186 5.47 -9.37 10.46
C TYR A 186 6.75 -8.65 10.92
N GLN A 187 7.83 -9.42 11.08
CA GLN A 187 9.15 -8.90 11.44
C GLN A 187 9.95 -8.58 10.19
N ILE A 188 10.61 -7.42 10.17
CA ILE A 188 11.57 -7.07 9.11
C ILE A 188 12.99 -7.35 9.64
N PRO A 189 13.70 -8.34 9.09
CA PRO A 189 15.03 -8.71 9.60
C PRO A 189 16.08 -7.60 9.52
N GLN A 190 16.01 -6.79 8.44
CA GLN A 190 17.03 -5.79 8.13
C GLN A 190 17.07 -4.60 9.11
N VAL A 191 15.93 -4.25 9.70
CA VAL A 191 15.80 -3.10 10.63
C VAL A 191 15.39 -3.51 12.03
N ASN A 192 15.15 -4.81 12.24
CA ASN A 192 14.68 -5.38 13.50
C ASN A 192 13.41 -4.72 14.06
N ASN A 193 12.60 -4.12 13.19
CA ASN A 193 11.32 -3.52 13.51
C ASN A 193 10.18 -4.41 13.07
N LYS A 194 9.08 -4.37 13.82
CA LYS A 194 7.86 -5.06 13.47
C LYS A 194 6.97 -4.14 12.65
N THR A 195 6.49 -4.65 11.52
CA THR A 195 5.45 -4.01 10.71
C THR A 195 4.09 -4.48 11.20
N HIS A 196 3.16 -3.57 11.34
CA HIS A 196 1.75 -3.82 11.56
C HIS A 196 0.96 -3.20 10.41
N GLY A 197 -0.15 -3.82 10.02
CA GLY A 197 -0.92 -3.28 8.91
C GLY A 197 -2.36 -3.73 8.90
N ILE A 198 -3.10 -3.11 7.98
CA ILE A 198 -4.47 -3.44 7.63
C ILE A 198 -4.53 -3.59 6.13
N ALA A 199 -5.10 -4.68 5.67
CA ALA A 199 -5.48 -4.92 4.29
C ALA A 199 -7.00 -5.03 4.21
N LYS A 200 -7.59 -4.42 3.19
CA LYS A 200 -9.03 -4.46 2.95
C LYS A 200 -9.30 -4.66 1.46
N TYR A 201 -10.40 -5.31 1.14
CA TYR A 201 -10.92 -5.27 -0.23
C TYR A 201 -12.43 -5.05 -0.21
N ASP A 202 -12.92 -4.55 -1.31
CA ASP A 202 -14.33 -4.47 -1.66
C ASP A 202 -14.54 -5.02 -3.06
N ASP A 203 -15.59 -5.82 -3.25
CA ASP A 203 -15.93 -6.51 -4.50
C ASP A 203 -17.42 -6.34 -4.87
N GLU A 204 -18.10 -5.33 -4.29
CA GLU A 204 -19.53 -5.10 -4.56
C GLU A 204 -19.78 -4.64 -5.99
N ASP A 205 -19.07 -3.61 -6.45
CA ASP A 205 -19.19 -3.09 -7.82
C ASP A 205 -17.98 -3.48 -8.67
N THR A 206 -16.81 -3.08 -8.20
CA THR A 206 -15.52 -3.37 -8.86
C THR A 206 -14.51 -3.67 -7.77
N PHE A 207 -13.71 -4.72 -7.96
CA PHE A 207 -12.72 -5.10 -6.98
C PHE A 207 -11.76 -3.93 -6.70
N ASN A 208 -11.72 -3.51 -5.44
CA ASN A 208 -10.83 -2.49 -4.92
C ASN A 208 -10.06 -3.06 -3.72
N TYR A 209 -8.76 -2.87 -3.69
CA TYR A 209 -7.89 -3.30 -2.61
C TYR A 209 -7.12 -2.13 -2.02
N LYS A 210 -7.13 -2.03 -0.69
CA LYS A 210 -6.44 -0.99 0.08
C LYS A 210 -5.57 -1.60 1.16
N GLU A 211 -4.41 -0.99 1.38
CA GLU A 211 -3.45 -1.45 2.37
C GLU A 211 -2.72 -0.29 3.04
N ILE A 212 -2.53 -0.41 4.37
CA ILE A 212 -1.56 0.37 5.12
C ILE A 212 -0.58 -0.55 5.85
N GLN A 213 0.69 -0.20 5.81
CA GLN A 213 1.76 -0.83 6.58
C GLN A 213 2.45 0.22 7.45
N VAL A 214 2.60 -0.04 8.74
CA VAL A 214 3.22 0.86 9.72
C VAL A 214 4.37 0.13 10.38
N THR A 215 5.58 0.62 10.16
CA THR A 215 6.82 0.09 10.73
C THR A 215 7.44 1.16 11.63
N LEU A 216 7.24 1.05 12.93
CA LEU A 216 7.78 1.98 13.93
C LEU A 216 8.75 1.27 14.85
N ASP A 217 9.71 2.02 15.36
CA ASP A 217 10.61 1.53 16.41
C ASP A 217 9.89 1.46 17.77
N LYS A 218 10.57 0.91 18.77
CA LYS A 218 10.00 0.72 20.11
C LYS A 218 9.60 2.04 20.78
N SER A 219 10.28 3.15 20.49
CA SER A 219 10.02 4.45 21.11
C SER A 219 8.71 5.08 20.61
N GLN A 220 8.30 4.74 19.40
CA GLN A 220 7.07 5.24 18.74
C GLN A 220 5.97 4.17 18.62
N GLN A 221 6.16 2.99 19.20
CA GLN A 221 5.24 1.85 19.08
C GLN A 221 3.81 2.19 19.54
N SER A 222 3.64 3.12 20.50
CA SER A 222 2.32 3.58 20.96
C SER A 222 1.50 4.29 19.87
N LEU A 223 2.14 4.78 18.81
CA LEU A 223 1.45 5.45 17.70
C LEU A 223 0.88 4.49 16.67
N VAL A 224 1.27 3.21 16.67
CA VAL A 224 0.76 2.21 15.72
C VAL A 224 -0.75 2.09 15.80
N GLY A 225 -1.29 1.92 17.01
CA GLY A 225 -2.74 1.79 17.23
C GLY A 225 -3.53 2.99 16.71
N PRO A 226 -3.24 4.22 17.14
CA PRO A 226 -3.91 5.43 16.63
C PRO A 226 -3.86 5.58 15.10
N ILE A 227 -2.71 5.30 14.47
CA ILE A 227 -2.56 5.39 13.01
C ILE A 227 -3.44 4.35 12.32
N LEU A 228 -3.37 3.09 12.72
CA LEU A 228 -4.13 2.01 12.10
C LEU A 228 -5.64 2.14 12.36
N ASN A 229 -6.05 2.52 13.57
CA ASN A 229 -7.47 2.72 13.90
C ASN A 229 -8.06 3.88 13.11
N PHE A 230 -7.31 4.97 12.93
CA PHE A 230 -7.71 6.08 12.08
C PHE A 230 -7.89 5.62 10.63
N TYR A 231 -6.90 4.93 10.07
CA TYR A 231 -6.99 4.38 8.72
C TYR A 231 -8.21 3.44 8.58
N ASN A 232 -8.42 2.57 9.55
CA ASN A 232 -9.56 1.65 9.52
C ASN A 232 -10.91 2.35 9.52
N ALA A 233 -11.01 3.51 10.15
CA ALA A 233 -12.24 4.30 10.25
C ALA A 233 -12.51 5.18 9.03
N THR A 234 -11.47 5.51 8.24
CA THR A 234 -11.56 6.51 7.15
C THR A 234 -11.42 5.90 5.75
N HIS A 235 -11.03 4.65 5.63
CA HIS A 235 -10.82 3.93 4.38
C HIS A 235 -11.62 2.63 4.35
#